data_67b631dd64b7da88ff268d4a42e2c20f
#
_entry.id   67b631dd64b7da88ff268d4a42e2c20f
#
_cell.length_a   1.000
_cell.length_b   1.000
_cell.length_c   1.000
_cell.angle_alpha   90.00
_cell.angle_beta   90.00
_cell.angle_gamma   90.00
#
_symmetry.space_group_name_H-M   'P 1'
#
loop_
_entity.id
_entity.type
_entity.pdbx_description
1 polymer ?
#
loop_
_entity_poly.entity_id
_entity_poly.type
_entity_poly.pdbx_seq_one_letter_code
_entity_poly.pdbx_strand_id
1 'polypeptide(L)'
;MNFRHIAFVGLVACTAALTPANATEPRAVIELFTSQGCSSCPPADKLLGELSRDPTLIALSLPVDYWDYLGWKDTLALHGHSNRERAYADARGDREVYTPQVVVNGIAPVLGSDKAAIEQAIAKTRQSAAPLTVPVTLTVADGKVSVNIPAAAGAHSAEVWLCPVTGKAQVTIARGENRGHT
;
A
#
# COMPACT_ATOMS: atom_id res chain seq x y z
N MET A 1 0.85 55.63 -54.70
CA MET A 1 1.04 54.16 -54.58
C MET A 1 1.38 53.84 -53.11
N ASN A 2 0.38 53.38 -52.33
CA ASN A 2 0.56 53.07 -50.90
C ASN A 2 0.71 51.57 -50.68
N PHE A 3 1.89 51.14 -50.27
CA PHE A 3 2.16 49.76 -49.85
C PHE A 3 1.79 49.57 -48.38
N ARG A 4 0.74 48.76 -48.13
CA ARG A 4 0.35 48.33 -46.78
C ARG A 4 1.14 47.07 -46.45
N HIS A 5 2.03 47.14 -45.44
CA HIS A 5 2.70 46.00 -44.88
C HIS A 5 1.74 45.23 -43.95
N ILE A 6 1.43 44.00 -44.30
CA ILE A 6 0.68 43.08 -43.45
C ILE A 6 1.72 42.31 -42.63
N ALA A 7 1.73 42.55 -41.30
CA ALA A 7 2.54 41.76 -40.39
C ALA A 7 1.80 40.45 -40.00
N PHE A 8 2.37 39.34 -40.35
CA PHE A 8 1.90 38.02 -39.89
C PHE A 8 2.45 37.77 -38.47
N VAL A 9 1.58 37.75 -37.45
CA VAL A 9 1.91 37.29 -36.11
C VAL A 9 1.69 35.79 -36.08
N GLY A 10 2.79 35.05 -36.11
CA GLY A 10 2.76 33.57 -35.95
C GLY A 10 2.47 33.20 -34.48
N LEU A 11 1.32 32.60 -34.24
CA LEU A 11 0.99 32.00 -32.93
C LEU A 11 1.74 30.68 -32.77
N VAL A 12 2.80 30.69 -31.98
CA VAL A 12 3.52 29.44 -31.58
C VAL A 12 2.69 28.75 -30.51
N ALA A 13 1.96 27.70 -30.90
CA ALA A 13 1.28 26.83 -29.96
C ALA A 13 2.32 25.92 -29.29
N CYS A 14 2.62 26.22 -28.02
CA CYS A 14 3.48 25.40 -27.18
C CYS A 14 2.66 24.16 -26.74
N THR A 15 2.77 23.05 -27.46
CA THR A 15 2.21 21.75 -27.02
C THR A 15 3.10 21.21 -25.90
N ALA A 16 2.65 21.36 -24.65
CA ALA A 16 3.27 20.67 -23.53
C ALA A 16 3.07 19.15 -23.71
N ALA A 17 4.12 18.47 -24.08
CA ALA A 17 4.13 17.01 -24.11
C ALA A 17 4.03 16.52 -22.65
N LEU A 18 2.89 15.95 -22.29
CA LEU A 18 2.72 15.20 -21.04
C LEU A 18 3.60 13.94 -21.15
N THR A 19 4.79 13.99 -20.55
CA THR A 19 5.60 12.79 -20.38
C THR A 19 4.87 11.87 -19.40
N PRO A 20 4.57 10.60 -19.79
CA PRO A 20 4.03 9.65 -18.83
C PRO A 20 5.05 9.50 -17.70
N ALA A 21 4.62 9.74 -16.47
CA ALA A 21 5.42 9.39 -15.31
C ALA A 21 5.57 7.85 -15.33
N ASN A 22 6.77 7.37 -15.65
CA ASN A 22 7.07 5.96 -15.48
C ASN A 22 6.97 5.64 -13.99
N ALA A 23 5.88 5.02 -13.59
CA ALA A 23 5.76 4.46 -12.25
C ALA A 23 6.86 3.39 -12.13
N THR A 24 7.74 3.56 -11.17
CA THR A 24 8.75 2.56 -10.83
C THR A 24 8.01 1.28 -10.43
N GLU A 25 8.38 0.12 -10.98
CA GLU A 25 7.77 -1.14 -10.56
C GLU A 25 7.94 -1.33 -9.06
N PRO A 26 6.86 -1.69 -8.34
CA PRO A 26 6.94 -1.89 -6.91
C PRO A 26 7.95 -2.99 -6.56
N ARG A 27 8.83 -2.71 -5.62
CA ARG A 27 9.79 -3.68 -5.09
C ARG A 27 9.11 -4.72 -4.19
N ALA A 28 8.12 -4.28 -3.43
CA ALA A 28 7.32 -5.14 -2.56
C ALA A 28 6.00 -4.50 -2.15
N VAL A 29 5.06 -5.34 -1.73
CA VAL A 29 3.87 -4.98 -0.95
C VAL A 29 4.12 -5.36 0.51
N ILE A 30 3.88 -4.41 1.43
CA ILE A 30 4.04 -4.58 2.87
C ILE A 30 2.69 -4.28 3.51
N GLU A 31 2.12 -5.27 4.17
CA GLU A 31 0.84 -5.16 4.87
C GLU A 31 1.08 -5.31 6.37
N LEU A 32 0.93 -4.21 7.11
CA LEU A 32 1.06 -4.21 8.57
C LEU A 32 -0.30 -4.40 9.23
N PHE A 33 -0.48 -5.53 9.90
CA PHE A 33 -1.58 -5.77 10.82
C PHE A 33 -1.22 -5.17 12.19
N THR A 34 -2.00 -4.20 12.62
CA THR A 34 -1.74 -3.36 13.79
C THR A 34 -3.03 -3.05 14.54
N SER A 35 -2.97 -2.41 15.70
CA SER A 35 -4.14 -1.89 16.40
C SER A 35 -3.76 -0.76 17.36
N GLN A 36 -4.62 0.23 17.48
CA GLN A 36 -4.54 1.26 18.51
C GLN A 36 -4.63 0.66 19.92
N GLY A 37 -5.23 -0.52 20.09
CA GLY A 37 -5.31 -1.26 21.36
C GLY A 37 -4.08 -2.10 21.69
N CYS A 38 -3.14 -2.24 20.79
CA CYS A 38 -1.97 -3.12 20.93
C CYS A 38 -0.76 -2.32 21.44
N SER A 39 -0.26 -2.62 22.65
CA SER A 39 0.85 -1.88 23.28
C SER A 39 2.21 -2.03 22.59
N SER A 40 2.41 -3.10 21.83
CA SER A 40 3.64 -3.34 21.06
C SER A 40 3.60 -2.79 19.62
N CYS A 41 2.46 -2.24 19.19
CA CYS A 41 2.26 -1.78 17.83
C CYS A 41 2.90 -0.42 17.47
N PRO A 42 2.98 0.59 18.36
CA PRO A 42 3.46 1.92 17.99
C PRO A 42 4.83 1.96 17.30
N PRO A 43 5.84 1.15 17.67
CA PRO A 43 7.11 1.11 16.94
C PRO A 43 6.97 0.62 15.50
N ALA A 44 6.05 -0.33 15.24
CA ALA A 44 5.77 -0.85 13.90
C ALA A 44 5.03 0.18 13.04
N ASP A 45 4.07 0.89 13.60
CA ASP A 45 3.34 1.96 12.92
C ASP A 45 4.29 3.08 12.49
N LYS A 46 5.22 3.47 13.36
CA LYS A 46 6.28 4.44 13.04
C LYS A 46 7.17 3.94 11.90
N LEU A 47 7.62 2.68 11.97
CA LEU A 47 8.46 2.08 10.93
C LEU A 47 7.73 2.01 9.59
N LEU A 48 6.44 1.64 9.58
CA LEU A 48 5.64 1.64 8.35
C LEU A 48 5.57 3.06 7.75
N GLY A 49 5.40 4.09 8.60
CA GLY A 49 5.43 5.49 8.16
C GLY A 49 6.78 5.92 7.57
N GLU A 50 7.89 5.29 7.97
CA GLU A 50 9.20 5.50 7.33
C GLU A 50 9.28 4.77 5.99
N LEU A 51 8.86 3.51 5.94
CA LEU A 51 8.87 2.67 4.73
C LEU A 51 7.93 3.21 3.64
N SER A 52 6.81 3.82 4.01
CA SER A 52 5.85 4.41 3.04
C SER A 52 6.41 5.59 2.24
N ARG A 53 7.58 6.12 2.61
CA ARG A 53 8.27 7.17 1.85
C ARG A 53 9.11 6.62 0.69
N ASP A 54 9.37 5.32 0.68
CA ASP A 54 10.03 4.65 -0.43
C ASP A 54 9.02 4.42 -1.56
N PRO A 55 9.13 5.11 -2.71
CA PRO A 55 8.17 4.98 -3.81
C PRO A 55 8.19 3.59 -4.47
N THR A 56 9.16 2.76 -4.14
CA THR A 56 9.23 1.37 -4.61
C THR A 56 8.49 0.38 -3.71
N LEU A 57 7.95 0.85 -2.58
CA LEU A 57 7.17 0.02 -1.67
C LEU A 57 5.69 0.42 -1.69
N ILE A 58 4.82 -0.57 -1.73
CA ILE A 58 3.40 -0.41 -1.43
C ILE A 58 3.23 -0.77 0.03
N ALA A 59 3.18 0.24 0.91
CA ALA A 59 3.08 0.06 2.35
C ALA A 59 1.65 0.38 2.83
N LEU A 60 0.98 -0.61 3.42
CA LEU A 60 -0.40 -0.54 3.87
C LEU A 60 -0.50 -0.81 5.36
N SER A 61 -1.23 0.04 6.09
CA SER A 61 -1.66 -0.21 7.47
C SER A 61 -3.05 -0.81 7.46
N LEU A 62 -3.21 -1.95 8.10
CA LEU A 62 -4.45 -2.74 8.18
C LEU A 62 -4.83 -2.93 9.64
N PRO A 63 -5.45 -1.94 10.30
CA PRO A 63 -5.86 -2.04 11.69
C PRO A 63 -6.89 -3.16 11.91
N VAL A 64 -6.63 -4.02 12.90
CA VAL A 64 -7.45 -5.18 13.27
C VAL A 64 -8.34 -4.88 14.46
N ASP A 65 -9.48 -5.55 14.58
CA ASP A 65 -10.52 -5.30 15.57
C ASP A 65 -10.46 -6.20 16.81
N TYR A 66 -9.62 -7.21 16.83
CA TYR A 66 -9.61 -8.19 17.91
C TYR A 66 -8.96 -7.71 19.22
N TRP A 67 -8.45 -6.48 19.28
CA TRP A 67 -7.99 -5.82 20.50
C TRP A 67 -9.01 -4.86 21.13
N ASP A 68 -10.16 -4.62 20.50
CA ASP A 68 -11.17 -3.65 20.92
C ASP A 68 -11.72 -3.89 22.34
N TYR A 69 -11.60 -5.12 22.86
CA TYR A 69 -12.05 -5.50 24.19
C TYR A 69 -11.17 -4.94 25.33
N LEU A 70 -9.97 -4.41 25.03
CA LEU A 70 -9.03 -3.87 26.01
C LEU A 70 -9.31 -2.42 26.45
N GLY A 71 -10.54 -1.96 26.26
CA GLY A 71 -11.01 -0.65 26.76
C GLY A 71 -10.84 0.53 25.79
N TRP A 72 -10.34 0.27 24.59
CA TRP A 72 -10.31 1.22 23.48
C TRP A 72 -10.73 0.54 22.18
N LYS A 73 -11.74 1.08 21.53
CA LYS A 73 -12.13 0.61 20.20
C LYS A 73 -11.32 1.34 19.15
N ASP A 74 -10.56 0.60 18.35
CA ASP A 74 -9.80 1.17 17.25
C ASP A 74 -10.75 1.70 16.18
N THR A 75 -10.71 3.01 15.96
CA THR A 75 -11.62 3.70 15.03
C THR A 75 -11.28 3.48 13.55
N LEU A 76 -10.12 2.91 13.25
CA LEU A 76 -9.66 2.58 11.90
C LEU A 76 -9.73 1.07 11.62
N ALA A 77 -10.02 0.26 12.65
CA ALA A 77 -10.10 -1.20 12.50
C ALA A 77 -11.28 -1.62 11.64
N LEU A 78 -11.02 -2.58 10.78
CA LEU A 78 -12.03 -3.26 9.99
C LEU A 78 -11.95 -4.76 10.22
N HIS A 79 -13.10 -5.40 10.43
CA HIS A 79 -13.18 -6.86 10.57
C HIS A 79 -12.59 -7.60 9.35
N GLY A 80 -12.67 -6.98 8.17
CA GLY A 80 -12.05 -7.49 6.95
C GLY A 80 -10.52 -7.58 7.04
N HIS A 81 -9.85 -6.70 7.79
CA HIS A 81 -8.41 -6.78 8.02
C HIS A 81 -8.05 -7.99 8.88
N SER A 82 -8.78 -8.22 9.98
CA SER A 82 -8.61 -9.41 10.81
C SER A 82 -8.84 -10.72 10.04
N ASN A 83 -9.83 -10.73 9.14
CA ASN A 83 -10.09 -11.89 8.28
C ASN A 83 -8.96 -12.09 7.25
N ARG A 84 -8.41 -11.00 6.70
CA ARG A 84 -7.28 -11.08 5.76
C ARG A 84 -6.02 -11.63 6.44
N GLU A 85 -5.74 -11.21 7.66
CA GLU A 85 -4.62 -11.75 8.46
C GLU A 85 -4.77 -13.26 8.69
N ARG A 86 -5.98 -13.70 9.13
CA ARG A 86 -6.30 -15.12 9.30
C ARG A 86 -6.15 -15.91 8.00
N ALA A 87 -6.63 -15.36 6.88
CA ALA A 87 -6.49 -16.01 5.58
C ALA A 87 -5.02 -16.24 5.19
N TYR A 88 -4.14 -15.29 5.50
CA TYR A 88 -2.70 -15.49 5.32
C TYR A 88 -2.15 -16.58 6.23
N ALA A 89 -2.53 -16.62 7.50
CA ALA A 89 -2.10 -17.64 8.45
C ALA A 89 -2.59 -19.03 8.04
N ASP A 90 -3.83 -19.15 7.58
CA ASP A 90 -4.41 -20.39 7.07
C ASP A 90 -3.69 -20.87 5.79
N ALA A 91 -3.43 -19.94 4.85
CA ALA A 91 -2.71 -20.28 3.61
C ALA A 91 -1.27 -20.76 3.86
N ARG A 92 -0.61 -20.25 4.89
CA ARG A 92 0.71 -20.72 5.35
C ARG A 92 0.63 -22.03 6.12
N GLY A 93 -0.52 -22.35 6.71
CA GLY A 93 -0.73 -23.53 7.55
C GLY A 93 -0.18 -23.41 8.99
N ASP A 94 0.38 -22.26 9.37
CA ASP A 94 0.89 -21.98 10.71
C ASP A 94 -0.19 -21.50 11.69
N ARG A 95 -1.27 -20.93 11.18
CA ARG A 95 -2.37 -20.32 11.94
C ARG A 95 -1.94 -19.21 12.91
N GLU A 96 -0.75 -18.66 12.73
CA GLU A 96 -0.22 -17.60 13.59
C GLU A 96 -0.80 -16.25 13.21
N VAL A 97 -1.55 -15.67 14.15
CA VAL A 97 -2.18 -14.32 14.08
C VAL A 97 -1.69 -13.52 15.27
N TYR A 98 -1.01 -12.41 15.04
CA TYR A 98 -0.48 -11.53 16.09
C TYR A 98 -0.25 -10.11 15.59
N THR A 99 -0.21 -9.16 16.50
CA THR A 99 0.19 -7.77 16.18
C THR A 99 1.38 -7.32 17.03
N PRO A 100 2.28 -6.50 16.45
CA PRO A 100 2.30 -6.06 15.06
C PRO A 100 2.88 -7.14 14.13
N GLN A 101 2.14 -7.55 13.12
CA GLN A 101 2.61 -8.47 12.09
C GLN A 101 2.72 -7.74 10.75
N VAL A 102 3.86 -7.86 10.08
CA VAL A 102 4.00 -7.49 8.66
C VAL A 102 3.93 -8.76 7.81
N VAL A 103 3.09 -8.75 6.78
CA VAL A 103 3.11 -9.74 5.71
C VAL A 103 3.71 -9.11 4.46
N VAL A 104 4.84 -9.66 4.01
CA VAL A 104 5.56 -9.20 2.83
C VAL A 104 5.12 -10.01 1.61
N ASN A 105 4.66 -9.30 0.56
CA ASN A 105 4.21 -9.88 -0.72
C ASN A 105 3.15 -10.98 -0.58
N GLY A 106 2.34 -10.93 0.48
CA GLY A 106 1.32 -11.94 0.77
C GLY A 106 1.87 -13.31 1.21
N ILE A 107 3.19 -13.43 1.46
CA ILE A 107 3.86 -14.72 1.63
C ILE A 107 4.58 -14.83 2.97
N ALA A 108 5.40 -13.82 3.33
CA ALA A 108 6.32 -13.92 4.46
C ALA A 108 5.84 -13.07 5.65
N PRO A 109 5.45 -13.68 6.77
CA PRO A 109 5.15 -12.97 8.00
C PRO A 109 6.45 -12.64 8.74
N VAL A 110 6.53 -11.45 9.30
CA VAL A 110 7.62 -11.00 10.16
C VAL A 110 7.09 -10.05 11.24
N LEU A 111 7.86 -9.87 12.32
CA LEU A 111 7.54 -8.87 13.34
C LEU A 111 7.54 -7.47 12.72
N GLY A 112 6.44 -6.74 12.87
CA GLY A 112 6.23 -5.45 12.20
C GLY A 112 7.19 -4.33 12.62
N SER A 113 7.83 -4.45 13.78
CA SER A 113 8.83 -3.51 14.28
C SER A 113 10.28 -3.87 13.91
N ASP A 114 10.52 -5.02 13.26
CA ASP A 114 11.86 -5.46 12.86
C ASP A 114 12.16 -5.10 11.41
N LYS A 115 12.81 -3.95 11.21
CA LYS A 115 13.21 -3.46 9.88
C LYS A 115 14.11 -4.44 9.14
N ALA A 116 15.05 -5.09 9.84
CA ALA A 116 15.99 -6.02 9.21
C ALA A 116 15.26 -7.27 8.70
N ALA A 117 14.33 -7.82 9.50
CA ALA A 117 13.49 -8.94 9.09
C ALA A 117 12.60 -8.60 7.90
N ILE A 118 12.02 -7.39 7.85
CA ILE A 118 11.22 -6.90 6.71
C ILE A 118 12.08 -6.86 5.44
N GLU A 119 13.26 -6.25 5.48
CA GLU A 119 14.15 -6.16 4.30
C GLU A 119 14.64 -7.54 3.82
N GLN A 120 14.92 -8.46 4.75
CA GLN A 120 15.27 -9.84 4.42
C GLN A 120 14.09 -10.57 3.77
N ALA A 121 12.87 -10.38 4.28
CA ALA A 121 11.66 -10.97 3.71
C ALA A 121 11.39 -10.43 2.29
N ILE A 122 11.60 -9.14 2.04
CA ILE A 122 11.50 -8.55 0.70
C ILE A 122 12.49 -9.23 -0.24
N ALA A 123 13.76 -9.34 0.15
CA ALA A 123 14.79 -9.96 -0.68
C ALA A 123 14.48 -11.44 -0.98
N LYS A 124 14.06 -12.19 0.05
CA LYS A 124 13.75 -13.61 -0.06
C LYS A 124 12.53 -13.87 -0.94
N THR A 125 11.43 -13.13 -0.74
CA THR A 125 10.19 -13.33 -1.50
C THR A 125 10.35 -13.00 -2.97
N ARG A 126 11.16 -11.98 -3.30
CA ARG A 126 11.48 -11.66 -4.70
C ARG A 126 12.25 -12.75 -5.43
N GLN A 127 13.12 -13.47 -4.72
CA GLN A 127 13.92 -14.54 -5.31
C GLN A 127 13.14 -15.86 -5.46
N SER A 128 12.28 -16.19 -4.50
CA SER A 128 11.66 -17.51 -4.42
C SER A 128 10.28 -17.61 -5.06
N ALA A 129 9.51 -16.56 -5.03
CA ALA A 129 8.08 -16.60 -5.42
C ALA A 129 7.73 -15.69 -6.60
N ALA A 130 8.68 -14.89 -7.09
CA ALA A 130 8.46 -13.90 -8.14
C ALA A 130 7.09 -13.17 -8.00
N PRO A 131 6.81 -12.55 -6.83
CA PRO A 131 5.58 -11.81 -6.65
C PRO A 131 5.54 -10.65 -7.64
N LEU A 132 4.35 -10.10 -7.89
CA LEU A 132 4.16 -8.95 -8.78
C LEU A 132 4.57 -9.23 -10.23
N THR A 133 4.35 -10.45 -10.72
CA THR A 133 4.67 -10.86 -12.10
C THR A 133 3.65 -10.41 -13.13
N VAL A 134 2.45 -10.03 -12.69
CA VAL A 134 1.40 -9.53 -13.59
C VAL A 134 1.57 -8.02 -13.74
N PRO A 135 1.89 -7.52 -14.94
CA PRO A 135 1.99 -6.09 -15.15
C PRO A 135 0.61 -5.44 -15.05
N VAL A 136 0.49 -4.45 -14.17
CA VAL A 136 -0.74 -3.68 -13.98
C VAL A 136 -0.42 -2.22 -14.20
N THR A 137 -1.12 -1.58 -15.12
CA THR A 137 -1.02 -0.14 -15.34
C THR A 137 -2.29 0.54 -14.88
N LEU A 138 -2.16 1.52 -14.00
CA LEU A 138 -3.25 2.34 -13.51
C LEU A 138 -3.09 3.76 -14.04
N THR A 139 -4.15 4.31 -14.63
CA THR A 139 -4.20 5.71 -15.06
C THR A 139 -5.42 6.39 -14.45
N VAL A 140 -5.24 7.65 -14.08
CA VAL A 140 -6.33 8.50 -13.58
C VAL A 140 -6.43 9.71 -14.49
N ALA A 141 -7.54 9.84 -15.20
CA ALA A 141 -7.81 10.98 -16.09
C ALA A 141 -9.29 11.32 -16.05
N ASP A 142 -9.63 12.59 -16.05
CA ASP A 142 -11.01 13.11 -16.09
C ASP A 142 -11.94 12.48 -15.03
N GLY A 143 -11.41 12.24 -13.82
CA GLY A 143 -12.17 11.63 -12.72
C GLY A 143 -12.43 10.12 -12.89
N LYS A 144 -11.82 9.49 -13.89
CA LYS A 144 -11.92 8.05 -14.15
C LYS A 144 -10.61 7.35 -13.80
N VAL A 145 -10.73 6.19 -13.19
CA VAL A 145 -9.62 5.27 -12.96
C VAL A 145 -9.69 4.17 -14.03
N SER A 146 -8.63 4.03 -14.80
CA SER A 146 -8.50 2.96 -15.80
C SER A 146 -7.37 2.01 -15.36
N VAL A 147 -7.68 0.72 -15.32
CA VAL A 147 -6.72 -0.33 -15.00
C VAL A 147 -6.52 -1.19 -16.25
N ASN A 148 -5.30 -1.31 -16.72
CA ASN A 148 -4.94 -2.16 -17.84
C ASN A 148 -4.08 -3.33 -17.36
N ILE A 149 -4.53 -4.53 -17.65
CA ILE A 149 -3.85 -5.79 -17.35
C ILE A 149 -3.74 -6.54 -18.65
N PRO A 150 -2.55 -6.62 -19.27
CA PRO A 150 -2.40 -7.31 -20.54
C PRO A 150 -2.61 -8.82 -20.37
N ALA A 151 -3.17 -9.44 -21.39
CA ALA A 151 -3.30 -10.90 -21.42
C ALA A 151 -1.92 -11.57 -21.42
N ALA A 152 -1.76 -12.58 -20.57
CA ALA A 152 -0.54 -13.39 -20.51
C ALA A 152 -0.85 -14.83 -20.93
N ALA A 153 0.08 -15.47 -21.65
CA ALA A 153 -0.03 -16.88 -21.99
C ALA A 153 -0.03 -17.74 -20.71
N GLY A 154 -0.99 -18.67 -20.60
CA GLY A 154 -1.14 -19.50 -19.39
C GLY A 154 -1.79 -18.79 -18.21
N ALA A 155 -2.38 -17.62 -18.42
CA ALA A 155 -3.08 -16.90 -17.37
C ALA A 155 -4.28 -17.71 -16.84
N HIS A 156 -4.39 -17.78 -15.53
CA HIS A 156 -5.57 -18.28 -14.82
C HIS A 156 -6.55 -17.11 -14.58
N SER A 157 -7.80 -17.43 -14.28
CA SER A 157 -8.76 -16.43 -13.83
C SER A 157 -8.24 -15.75 -12.57
N ALA A 158 -8.35 -14.43 -12.50
CA ALA A 158 -7.96 -13.64 -11.34
C ALA A 158 -9.03 -12.59 -11.02
N GLU A 159 -9.09 -12.17 -9.77
CA GLU A 159 -9.92 -11.06 -9.33
C GLU A 159 -9.09 -9.78 -9.29
N VAL A 160 -9.71 -8.67 -9.68
CA VAL A 160 -9.10 -7.34 -9.61
C VAL A 160 -9.79 -6.54 -8.51
N TRP A 161 -9.00 -6.12 -7.54
CA TRP A 161 -9.49 -5.30 -6.43
C TRP A 161 -8.96 -3.88 -6.53
N LEU A 162 -9.85 -2.90 -6.47
CA LEU A 162 -9.51 -1.50 -6.34
C LEU A 162 -9.72 -1.09 -4.87
N CYS A 163 -8.62 -0.82 -4.18
CA CYS A 163 -8.65 -0.46 -2.76
C CYS A 163 -8.35 1.05 -2.60
N PRO A 164 -9.30 1.87 -2.16
CA PRO A 164 -9.01 3.24 -1.78
C PRO A 164 -8.18 3.26 -0.49
N VAL A 165 -7.11 4.05 -0.46
CA VAL A 165 -6.21 4.17 0.70
C VAL A 165 -6.13 5.61 1.15
N THR A 166 -6.31 5.85 2.46
CA THR A 166 -6.05 7.16 3.05
C THR A 166 -4.56 7.33 3.28
N GLY A 167 -3.97 8.39 2.72
CA GLY A 167 -2.51 8.60 2.79
C GLY A 167 -1.98 8.77 4.22
N LYS A 168 -2.77 9.37 5.13
CA LYS A 168 -2.46 9.51 6.54
C LYS A 168 -3.73 9.66 7.35
N ALA A 169 -3.85 8.90 8.44
CA ALA A 169 -4.88 9.08 9.45
C ALA A 169 -4.23 9.37 10.80
N GLN A 170 -4.79 10.31 11.57
CA GLN A 170 -4.35 10.60 12.93
C GLN A 170 -5.52 10.40 13.88
N VAL A 171 -5.29 9.65 14.95
CA VAL A 171 -6.27 9.39 15.99
C VAL A 171 -5.62 9.56 17.34
N THR A 172 -6.16 10.45 18.18
CA THR A 172 -5.72 10.56 19.57
C THR A 172 -6.40 9.45 20.38
N ILE A 173 -5.59 8.58 20.96
CA ILE A 173 -6.05 7.43 21.74
C ILE A 173 -6.36 7.89 23.16
N ALA A 174 -7.65 7.90 23.53
CA ALA A 174 -8.07 8.45 24.81
C ALA A 174 -8.06 7.43 25.97
N ARG A 175 -8.04 6.13 25.67
CA ARG A 175 -8.12 5.02 26.65
C ARG A 175 -7.27 3.83 26.19
N GLY A 176 -7.21 2.80 27.04
CA GLY A 176 -6.45 1.57 26.77
C GLY A 176 -4.94 1.75 26.99
N GLU A 177 -4.18 0.74 26.57
CA GLU A 177 -2.73 0.65 26.81
C GLU A 177 -1.93 1.76 26.11
N ASN A 178 -2.41 2.23 24.95
CA ASN A 178 -1.76 3.30 24.17
C ASN A 178 -2.34 4.69 24.45
N ARG A 179 -3.02 4.87 25.59
CA ARG A 179 -3.59 6.18 25.97
C ARG A 179 -2.56 7.30 25.88
N GLY A 180 -2.94 8.40 25.22
CA GLY A 180 -2.11 9.59 25.05
C GLY A 180 -1.20 9.55 23.82
N HIS A 181 -1.14 8.44 23.10
CA HIS A 181 -0.51 8.36 21.78
C HIS A 181 -1.45 8.91 20.68
N THR A 182 -0.83 9.34 19.59
CA THR A 182 -1.53 9.82 18.38
C THR A 182 -0.88 9.21 17.16
#